data_02b5007456d90e5ea92e5447022ade11
#
_entry.id   02b5007456d90e5ea92e5447022ade11
#
_cell.length_a   1.000
_cell.length_b   1.000
_cell.length_c   1.000
_cell.angle_alpha   90.00
_cell.angle_beta   90.00
_cell.angle_gamma   90.00
#
_symmetry.space_group_name_H-M   'P 1'
#
loop_
_entity.id
_entity.type
_entity.pdbx_description
1 polymer ?
#
loop_
_entity_poly.entity_id
_entity_poly.type
_entity_poly.pdbx_seq_one_letter_code
_entity_poly.pdbx_strand_id
1 'polypeptide(L)' 'MIRLDVLRLLEEQGKTKYWLYKQLGMSYQNFSKMVNNQTKSIRYENIETMCLLLNCTPDDLFIITED' A
#
# COMPACT_ATOMS: atom_id res chain seq x y z
N MET A 1 -10.17 -8.19 10.84
CA MET A 1 -10.18 -7.39 9.59
C MET A 1 -8.77 -7.20 9.10
N ILE A 2 -8.55 -7.35 7.79
CA ILE A 2 -7.22 -7.11 7.21
C ILE A 2 -7.16 -5.68 6.66
N ARG A 3 -6.02 -5.02 6.84
CA ARG A 3 -5.82 -3.64 6.40
C ARG A 3 -4.44 -3.48 5.77
N LEU A 4 -4.38 -2.66 4.71
CA LEU A 4 -3.10 -2.27 4.11
C LEU A 4 -2.51 -1.15 4.96
N ASP A 5 -1.26 -1.35 5.38
CA ASP A 5 -0.59 -0.41 6.30
C ASP A 5 0.57 0.32 5.63
N VAL A 6 0.45 0.55 4.32
CA VAL A 6 1.54 1.12 3.53
C VAL A 6 1.85 2.57 3.90
N LEU A 7 0.85 3.32 4.38
CA LEU A 7 1.08 4.72 4.75
C LEU A 7 2.08 4.84 5.91
N ARG A 8 2.02 3.90 6.85
CA ARG A 8 2.99 3.85 7.95
C ARG A 8 4.41 3.59 7.43
N LEU A 9 4.54 2.66 6.49
CA LEU A 9 5.84 2.35 5.90
C LEU A 9 6.41 3.55 5.14
N LEU A 10 5.57 4.26 4.40
CA LEU A 10 6.00 5.46 3.69
C LEU A 10 6.53 6.51 4.66
N GLU A 11 5.80 6.73 5.75
CA GLU A 11 6.21 7.70 6.77
C GLU A 11 7.54 7.29 7.42
N GLU A 12 7.68 6.02 7.77
CA GLU A 12 8.91 5.51 8.36
C GLU A 12 10.11 5.67 7.44
N GLN A 13 9.89 5.57 6.13
CA GLN A 13 10.97 5.67 5.14
C GLN A 13 11.14 7.07 4.58
N GLY A 14 10.38 8.05 5.08
CA GLY A 14 10.46 9.42 4.60
C GLY A 14 9.97 9.60 3.17
N LYS A 15 9.06 8.76 2.73
CA LYS A 15 8.50 8.82 1.37
C LYS A 15 7.07 9.29 1.40
N THR A 16 6.60 9.88 0.29
CA THR A 16 5.25 10.45 0.21
C THR A 16 4.29 9.52 -0.51
N LYS A 17 3.00 9.73 -0.28
CA LYS A 17 1.95 9.03 -1.05
C LYS A 17 2.11 9.31 -2.54
N TYR A 18 2.42 10.56 -2.90
CA TYR A 18 2.57 10.94 -4.30
C TYR A 18 3.69 10.15 -4.97
N TRP A 19 4.81 9.98 -4.27
CA TRP A 19 5.92 9.16 -4.79
C TRP A 19 5.45 7.74 -5.11
N LEU A 20 4.72 7.11 -4.19
CA LEU A 20 4.23 5.76 -4.40
C LEU A 20 3.21 5.71 -5.54
N TYR A 21 2.29 6.66 -5.56
CA TYR A 21 1.30 6.76 -6.63
C TYR A 21 1.95 6.78 -8.01
N LYS A 22 3.00 7.58 -8.17
CA LYS A 22 3.69 7.70 -9.46
C LYS A 22 4.36 6.39 -9.87
N GLN A 23 4.76 5.56 -8.91
CA GLN A 23 5.41 4.29 -9.22
C GLN A 23 4.43 3.20 -9.65
N LEU A 24 3.20 3.26 -9.16
CA LEU A 24 2.24 2.18 -9.36
C LEU A 24 1.48 2.24 -10.69
N GLY A 25 1.44 3.39 -11.33
CA GLY A 25 0.80 3.51 -12.64
C GLY A 25 -0.71 3.32 -12.65
N MET A 26 -1.37 3.43 -11.50
CA MET A 26 -2.82 3.31 -11.41
C MET A 26 -3.45 4.70 -11.33
N SER A 27 -4.78 4.80 -11.54
CA SER A 27 -5.46 6.07 -11.41
C SER A 27 -5.37 6.57 -9.97
N TYR A 28 -5.34 7.88 -9.80
CA TYR A 28 -5.24 8.45 -8.45
C TYR A 28 -6.43 8.05 -7.58
N GLN A 29 -7.62 7.99 -8.19
CA GLN A 29 -8.82 7.60 -7.48
C GLN A 29 -8.71 6.18 -6.91
N ASN A 30 -8.24 5.23 -7.75
CA ASN A 30 -8.05 3.86 -7.29
C ASN A 30 -6.93 3.75 -6.27
N PHE A 31 -5.85 4.49 -6.47
CA PHE A 31 -4.74 4.53 -5.52
C PHE A 31 -5.22 5.03 -4.15
N SER A 32 -5.97 6.14 -4.14
CA SER A 32 -6.48 6.71 -2.89
C SER A 32 -7.37 5.73 -2.14
N LYS A 33 -8.25 5.04 -2.86
CA LYS A 33 -9.11 4.03 -2.24
C LYS A 33 -8.29 2.89 -1.63
N MET A 34 -7.26 2.45 -2.36
CA MET A 34 -6.41 1.35 -1.89
C MET A 34 -5.68 1.72 -0.60
N VAL A 35 -4.99 2.86 -0.57
CA VAL A 35 -4.19 3.22 0.60
C VAL A 35 -5.04 3.62 1.80
N ASN A 36 -6.28 4.00 1.58
CA ASN A 36 -7.23 4.35 2.65
C ASN A 36 -8.12 3.17 3.04
N ASN A 37 -7.81 1.98 2.54
CA ASN A 37 -8.54 0.75 2.88
C ASN A 37 -10.01 0.79 2.51
N GLN A 38 -10.32 1.38 1.36
CA GLN A 38 -11.68 1.46 0.84
C GLN A 38 -11.94 0.45 -0.27
N THR A 39 -11.02 -0.48 -0.49
CA THR A 39 -11.17 -1.57 -1.45
C THR A 39 -11.23 -2.90 -0.71
N LYS A 40 -11.77 -3.91 -1.40
CA LYS A 40 -11.86 -5.27 -0.83
C LYS A 40 -10.84 -6.22 -1.45
N SER A 41 -10.06 -5.74 -2.40
CA SER A 41 -9.05 -6.56 -3.07
C SER A 41 -7.92 -5.69 -3.55
N ILE A 42 -6.75 -6.28 -3.69
CA ILE A 42 -5.57 -5.62 -4.24
C ILE A 42 -4.93 -6.63 -5.19
N ARG A 43 -4.54 -6.17 -6.38
CA ARG A 43 -3.89 -7.04 -7.35
C ARG A 43 -2.54 -7.49 -6.83
N TYR A 44 -2.19 -8.75 -7.11
CA TYR A 44 -0.88 -9.29 -6.73
C TYR A 44 0.26 -8.44 -7.26
N GLU A 45 0.15 -7.95 -8.49
CA GLU A 45 1.20 -7.12 -9.09
C GLU A 45 1.43 -5.83 -8.30
N ASN A 46 0.37 -5.25 -7.73
CA ASN A 46 0.51 -4.05 -6.90
C ASN A 46 1.17 -4.37 -5.56
N ILE A 47 0.82 -5.51 -4.98
CA ILE A 47 1.47 -5.98 -3.75
C ILE A 47 2.96 -6.18 -3.98
N GLU A 48 3.30 -6.87 -5.07
CA GLU A 48 4.70 -7.13 -5.41
C GLU A 48 5.47 -5.83 -5.62
N THR A 49 4.89 -4.90 -6.38
CA THR A 49 5.54 -3.63 -6.67
C THR A 49 5.79 -2.83 -5.39
N MET A 50 4.80 -2.76 -4.50
CA MET A 50 4.97 -2.05 -3.23
C MET A 50 6.07 -2.69 -2.38
N CYS A 51 6.11 -4.03 -2.32
CA CYS A 51 7.15 -4.72 -1.57
C CYS A 51 8.55 -4.43 -2.12
N LEU A 52 8.69 -4.44 -3.44
CA LEU A 52 9.97 -4.16 -4.07
C LEU A 52 10.41 -2.71 -3.86
N LEU A 53 9.49 -1.78 -4.02
CA LEU A 53 9.79 -0.35 -3.87
C LEU A 53 10.14 0.02 -2.43
N LEU A 54 9.49 -0.61 -1.47
CA LEU A 54 9.67 -0.29 -0.06
C LEU A 54 10.62 -1.26 0.64
N ASN A 55 11.18 -2.20 -0.11
CA ASN A 55 12.11 -3.19 0.39
C ASN A 55 11.55 -3.91 1.63
N CYS A 56 10.33 -4.42 1.48
CA CYS A 56 9.63 -5.08 2.57
C CYS A 56 8.92 -6.33 2.06
N THR A 57 8.32 -7.09 2.97
CA THR A 57 7.55 -8.29 2.64
C THR A 57 6.06 -7.97 2.74
N PRO A 58 5.17 -8.83 2.17
CA PRO A 58 3.73 -8.64 2.36
C PRO A 58 3.32 -8.60 3.81
N ASP A 59 4.05 -9.29 4.69
CA ASP A 59 3.81 -9.29 6.12
C ASP A 59 3.97 -7.88 6.70
N ASP A 60 4.88 -7.09 6.14
CA ASP A 60 5.09 -5.70 6.57
C ASP A 60 4.00 -4.77 6.05
N LEU A 61 3.38 -5.12 4.91
CA LEU A 61 2.38 -4.27 4.27
C LEU A 61 1.01 -4.35 4.94
N PHE A 62 0.66 -5.52 5.48
CA PHE A 62 -0.69 -5.77 5.97
C PHE A 62 -0.71 -6.01 7.47
N ILE A 63 -1.81 -5.60 8.10
CA ILE A 63 -2.07 -5.96 9.49
C ILE A 63 -3.47 -6.58 9.57
N ILE A 64 -3.65 -7.45 10.55
CA ILE A 64 -4.95 -8.06 10.82
C ILE A 64 -5.36 -7.62 12.21
N THR A 65 -6.54 -7.03 12.31
CA THR A 65 -7.10 -6.57 13.59
C THR A 65 -8.32 -7.40 13.92
N GLU A 66 -8.69 -7.43 15.21
CA GLU A 66 -9.82 -8.23 15.68
C GLU A 66 -11.14 -7.46 15.73
N ASP A 67 -11.15 -6.20 15.37
CA ASP A 67 -12.37 -5.38 15.39
C ASP A 67 -13.23 -5.48 14.14
#